data_cf4bd151f77e0ed4367b4936b31ed66b
#
_entry.id   cf4bd151f77e0ed4367b4936b31ed66b
#
_cell.length_a   1.000
_cell.length_b   1.000
_cell.length_c   1.000
_cell.angle_alpha   90.00
_cell.angle_beta   90.00
_cell.angle_gamma   90.00
#
_symmetry.space_group_name_H-M   'P 1'
#
loop_
_entity.id
_entity.type
_entity.pdbx_description
1 polymer ?
#
loop_
_entity_poly.entity_id
_entity_poly.type
_entity_poly.pdbx_seq_one_letter_code
_entity_poly.pdbx_strand_id
1 'polypeptide(L)'
;LVREAVVTARVTTLKGPDAGAYYVDGPGRYYLDGDEPPGRWLGRGATSLGLVGEVDDDDFLSLMDGRHPATGELLGTSHHERTVRGFDVTCSAPKSVSVLFAIGDDRVRKEVLEAHDAAVAAAFGWIEDHAHCRYRVDGEVWTVDARGLIAAAFRQHTSRAHDPQLHTHLVIPNRVMAPDGRWLALDARTLKHDQRTISALYAAGLRAELTSRLGVRWNDVVNGQAETADAPDEVLDAFSQRTRQMARRLDEKTERFVDNLGRRPTPRERWRIEREAAIDSRPSKTSEDAQALHEHWTDQLDALGYRPDGYIDRVTGRARPIEPDAATAAYFLAAAALT
;
A
#
# COMPACT_ATOMS: atom_id res chain seq x y z
N LEU A 1 -3.38 23.65 -8.48
CA LEU A 1 -3.44 22.28 -9.01
C LEU A 1 -4.33 21.48 -8.07
N VAL A 2 -5.51 21.06 -8.54
CA VAL A 2 -6.37 20.12 -7.81
C VAL A 2 -5.60 18.80 -7.80
N ARG A 3 -4.99 18.43 -6.66
CA ARG A 3 -4.44 17.09 -6.46
C ARG A 3 -5.63 16.13 -6.58
N GLU A 4 -5.71 15.39 -7.70
CA GLU A 4 -6.68 14.30 -7.82
C GLU A 4 -6.48 13.32 -6.66
N ALA A 5 -7.60 12.81 -6.16
CA ALA A 5 -7.66 11.90 -5.02
C ALA A 5 -6.73 10.69 -5.22
N VAL A 6 -5.56 10.74 -4.65
CA VAL A 6 -4.72 9.56 -4.51
C VAL A 6 -5.36 8.68 -3.45
N VAL A 7 -5.89 7.54 -3.85
CA VAL A 7 -6.45 6.55 -2.91
C VAL A 7 -5.32 5.95 -2.10
N THR A 8 -5.36 6.05 -0.76
CA THR A 8 -4.31 5.54 0.15
C THR A 8 -4.22 4.02 0.17
N ALA A 9 -5.31 3.32 -0.17
CA ALA A 9 -5.29 1.88 -0.41
C ALA A 9 -5.85 1.57 -1.80
N ARG A 10 -5.09 0.83 -2.61
CA ARG A 10 -5.46 0.47 -3.97
C ARG A 10 -5.51 -1.04 -4.15
N VAL A 11 -6.62 -1.56 -4.70
CA VAL A 11 -6.78 -2.98 -5.00
C VAL A 11 -6.46 -3.26 -6.48
N THR A 12 -5.46 -4.08 -6.72
CA THR A 12 -5.03 -4.53 -8.05
C THR A 12 -5.23 -6.05 -8.19
N THR A 13 -5.71 -6.50 -9.33
CA THR A 13 -5.87 -7.94 -9.62
C THR A 13 -4.60 -8.47 -10.26
N LEU A 14 -4.05 -9.53 -9.69
CA LEU A 14 -2.86 -10.23 -10.16
C LEU A 14 -3.26 -11.41 -11.04
N LYS A 15 -2.73 -11.47 -12.27
CA LYS A 15 -3.05 -12.48 -13.28
C LYS A 15 -1.78 -13.01 -13.94
N GLY A 16 -1.86 -14.24 -14.43
CA GLY A 16 -0.75 -14.89 -15.13
C GLY A 16 0.19 -15.65 -14.20
N PRO A 17 1.05 -16.51 -14.75
CA PRO A 17 1.94 -17.38 -13.99
C PRO A 17 2.98 -16.58 -13.17
N ASP A 18 3.46 -15.45 -13.71
CA ASP A 18 4.53 -14.65 -13.08
C ASP A 18 3.99 -13.59 -12.11
N ALA A 19 2.72 -13.69 -11.70
CA ALA A 19 2.08 -12.68 -10.86
C ALA A 19 2.74 -12.53 -9.48
N GLY A 20 3.35 -13.60 -8.95
CA GLY A 20 4.10 -13.61 -7.69
C GLY A 20 5.56 -13.16 -7.84
N ALA A 21 6.19 -13.46 -8.99
CA ALA A 21 7.61 -13.22 -9.23
C ALA A 21 8.02 -11.74 -9.05
N TYR A 22 7.12 -10.81 -9.35
CA TYR A 22 7.38 -9.38 -9.13
C TYR A 22 7.78 -9.03 -7.68
N TYR A 23 7.28 -9.76 -6.69
CA TYR A 23 7.49 -9.48 -5.26
C TYR A 23 8.73 -10.19 -4.70
N VAL A 24 9.16 -11.30 -5.31
CA VAL A 24 10.29 -12.12 -4.85
C VAL A 24 11.52 -12.06 -5.78
N ASP A 25 11.33 -12.05 -7.11
CA ASP A 25 12.43 -11.96 -8.09
C ASP A 25 12.60 -10.54 -8.63
N GLY A 26 11.67 -9.66 -8.35
CA GLY A 26 11.67 -8.30 -8.85
C GLY A 26 12.72 -7.42 -8.18
N PRO A 27 12.91 -6.20 -8.73
CA PRO A 27 13.79 -5.21 -8.12
C PRO A 27 13.43 -4.83 -6.67
N GLY A 28 12.34 -5.35 -6.11
CA GLY A 28 12.02 -5.29 -4.68
C GLY A 28 13.05 -6.00 -3.82
N ARG A 29 13.70 -7.07 -4.31
CA ARG A 29 14.71 -7.83 -3.57
C ARG A 29 16.12 -7.21 -3.65
N TYR A 30 16.40 -6.38 -4.66
CA TYR A 30 17.67 -5.63 -4.75
C TYR A 30 17.82 -4.56 -3.68
N TYR A 31 16.72 -4.20 -2.99
CA TYR A 31 16.75 -3.32 -1.81
C TYR A 31 17.10 -4.06 -0.51
N LEU A 32 17.26 -5.38 -0.52
CA LEU A 32 17.64 -6.18 0.66
C LEU A 32 19.11 -5.98 1.09
N ASP A 33 19.93 -5.35 0.26
CA ASP A 33 21.29 -4.93 0.68
C ASP A 33 21.29 -3.66 1.56
N GLY A 34 20.12 -3.11 1.87
CA GLY A 34 19.98 -1.96 2.76
C GLY A 34 18.54 -1.63 3.12
N ASP A 35 18.03 -2.04 4.26
CA ASP A 35 16.88 -1.52 5.02
C ASP A 35 15.44 -1.90 4.62
N GLU A 36 15.14 -2.58 3.51
CA GLU A 36 13.79 -3.12 3.33
C GLU A 36 13.69 -4.48 4.03
N PRO A 37 12.80 -4.62 5.03
CA PRO A 37 12.66 -5.89 5.73
C PRO A 37 12.06 -6.94 4.80
N PRO A 38 12.35 -8.24 5.03
CA PRO A 38 11.66 -9.31 4.34
C PRO A 38 10.14 -9.19 4.52
N GLY A 39 9.39 -9.72 3.56
CA GLY A 39 7.93 -9.77 3.67
C GLY A 39 7.49 -10.48 4.96
N ARG A 40 6.29 -10.17 5.45
CA ARG A 40 5.71 -10.80 6.65
C ARG A 40 4.38 -11.46 6.34
N TRP A 41 4.18 -12.67 6.88
CA TRP A 41 2.90 -13.35 6.79
C TRP A 41 1.85 -12.72 7.70
N LEU A 42 0.64 -12.58 7.19
CA LEU A 42 -0.53 -12.07 7.90
C LEU A 42 -1.73 -12.99 7.64
N GLY A 43 -2.62 -13.05 8.60
CA GLY A 43 -3.93 -13.68 8.50
C GLY A 43 -4.07 -15.04 9.14
N ARG A 44 -5.32 -15.34 9.51
CA ARG A 44 -5.69 -16.63 10.12
C ARG A 44 -5.45 -17.80 9.18
N GLY A 45 -5.63 -17.58 7.87
CA GLY A 45 -5.34 -18.58 6.84
C GLY A 45 -3.84 -18.90 6.76
N ALA A 46 -2.96 -17.90 6.87
CA ALA A 46 -1.51 -18.11 6.92
C ALA A 46 -1.13 -18.95 8.16
N THR A 47 -1.62 -18.54 9.32
CA THR A 47 -1.40 -19.29 10.58
C THR A 47 -1.88 -20.74 10.50
N SER A 48 -3.02 -21.00 9.84
CA SER A 48 -3.55 -22.37 9.66
C SER A 48 -2.68 -23.26 8.78
N LEU A 49 -1.82 -22.68 7.93
CA LEU A 49 -0.83 -23.37 7.11
C LEU A 49 0.57 -23.41 7.77
N GLY A 50 0.70 -22.91 9.00
CA GLY A 50 1.98 -22.81 9.71
C GLY A 50 2.88 -21.67 9.22
N LEU A 51 2.36 -20.74 8.41
CA LEU A 51 3.10 -19.60 7.90
C LEU A 51 3.05 -18.46 8.91
N VAL A 52 4.19 -18.16 9.51
CA VAL A 52 4.36 -17.13 10.54
C VAL A 52 5.71 -16.43 10.36
N GLY A 53 5.76 -15.16 10.72
CA GLY A 53 7.00 -14.37 10.63
C GLY A 53 7.32 -13.94 9.22
N GLU A 54 8.56 -14.16 8.80
CA GLU A 54 9.08 -13.74 7.50
C GLU A 54 8.52 -14.61 6.36
N VAL A 55 8.35 -13.97 5.19
CA VAL A 55 7.89 -14.64 3.97
C VAL A 55 9.07 -15.35 3.32
N ASP A 56 8.96 -16.67 3.21
CA ASP A 56 9.82 -17.47 2.35
C ASP A 56 9.32 -17.37 0.90
N ASP A 57 10.23 -17.20 -0.04
CA ASP A 57 9.91 -16.98 -1.46
C ASP A 57 9.24 -18.18 -2.11
N ASP A 58 9.72 -19.40 -1.82
CA ASP A 58 9.19 -20.64 -2.39
C ASP A 58 7.78 -20.92 -1.84
N ASP A 59 7.56 -20.65 -0.54
CA ASP A 59 6.25 -20.73 0.09
C ASP A 59 5.28 -19.74 -0.53
N PHE A 60 5.73 -18.50 -0.75
CA PHE A 60 4.91 -17.47 -1.37
C PHE A 60 4.54 -17.82 -2.81
N LEU A 61 5.51 -18.25 -3.64
CA LEU A 61 5.27 -18.64 -5.02
C LEU A 61 4.35 -19.86 -5.11
N SER A 62 4.51 -20.83 -4.21
CA SER A 62 3.63 -22.00 -4.11
C SER A 62 2.18 -21.58 -3.85
N LEU A 63 1.95 -20.64 -2.91
CA LEU A 63 0.61 -20.11 -2.65
C LEU A 63 0.03 -19.34 -3.84
N MET A 64 0.84 -18.54 -4.53
CA MET A 64 0.42 -17.82 -5.74
C MET A 64 0.04 -18.80 -6.86
N ASP A 65 0.62 -20.00 -6.88
CA ASP A 65 0.24 -21.11 -7.76
C ASP A 65 -0.94 -21.93 -7.23
N GLY A 66 -1.48 -21.58 -6.07
CA GLY A 66 -2.62 -22.27 -5.46
C GLY A 66 -2.24 -23.63 -4.87
N ARG A 67 -1.02 -23.77 -4.38
CA ARG A 67 -0.50 -24.97 -3.75
C ARG A 67 -0.19 -24.74 -2.27
N HIS A 68 -0.30 -25.81 -1.50
CA HIS A 68 0.12 -25.82 -0.10
C HIS A 68 1.65 -25.78 -0.04
N PRO A 69 2.26 -24.81 0.67
CA PRO A 69 3.70 -24.63 0.68
C PRO A 69 4.47 -25.90 1.11
N ALA A 70 4.09 -26.51 2.22
CA ALA A 70 4.81 -27.65 2.77
C ALA A 70 4.57 -28.98 2.04
N THR A 71 3.38 -29.20 1.41
CA THR A 71 3.03 -30.50 0.81
C THR A 71 3.00 -30.46 -0.71
N GLY A 72 2.94 -29.29 -1.33
CA GLY A 72 2.76 -29.12 -2.77
C GLY A 72 1.37 -29.48 -3.31
N GLU A 73 0.45 -29.92 -2.43
CA GLU A 73 -0.92 -30.28 -2.80
C GLU A 73 -1.71 -29.05 -3.28
N LEU A 74 -2.67 -29.27 -4.16
CA LEU A 74 -3.53 -28.19 -4.64
C LEU A 74 -4.47 -27.68 -3.53
N LEU A 75 -4.44 -26.39 -3.30
CA LEU A 75 -5.42 -25.69 -2.50
C LEU A 75 -6.64 -25.36 -3.38
N GLY A 76 -7.56 -26.32 -3.51
CA GLY A 76 -8.75 -26.20 -4.37
C GLY A 76 -8.48 -26.56 -5.84
N THR A 77 -9.03 -25.78 -6.79
CA THR A 77 -8.87 -26.05 -8.22
C THR A 77 -7.53 -25.52 -8.76
N SER A 78 -6.96 -26.22 -9.74
CA SER A 78 -5.73 -25.78 -10.41
C SER A 78 -5.90 -24.44 -11.12
N HIS A 79 -4.81 -23.67 -11.19
CA HIS A 79 -4.77 -22.44 -11.94
C HIS A 79 -4.52 -22.68 -13.45
N HIS A 80 -5.12 -21.84 -14.29
CA HIS A 80 -4.87 -21.77 -15.72
C HIS A 80 -4.18 -20.43 -16.03
N GLU A 81 -3.65 -20.24 -17.23
CA GLU A 81 -2.95 -19.03 -17.66
C GLU A 81 -3.73 -17.72 -17.39
N ARG A 82 -5.07 -17.73 -17.56
CA ARG A 82 -5.94 -16.57 -17.34
C ARG A 82 -6.50 -16.46 -15.93
N THR A 83 -6.13 -17.37 -15.03
CA THR A 83 -6.66 -17.38 -13.66
C THR A 83 -6.17 -16.17 -12.89
N VAL A 84 -7.03 -15.61 -12.06
CA VAL A 84 -6.65 -14.62 -11.06
C VAL A 84 -5.87 -15.35 -9.97
N ARG A 85 -4.57 -15.03 -9.85
CA ARG A 85 -3.65 -15.62 -8.88
C ARG A 85 -3.83 -15.04 -7.49
N GLY A 86 -4.11 -13.74 -7.43
CA GLY A 86 -4.26 -13.02 -6.18
C GLY A 86 -4.69 -11.57 -6.38
N PHE A 87 -4.62 -10.84 -5.29
CA PHE A 87 -4.92 -9.41 -5.23
C PHE A 87 -3.79 -8.71 -4.47
N ASP A 88 -3.41 -7.55 -4.95
CA ASP A 88 -2.49 -6.64 -4.27
C ASP A 88 -3.29 -5.47 -3.72
N VAL A 89 -3.29 -5.32 -2.40
CA VAL A 89 -3.83 -4.15 -1.71
C VAL A 89 -2.65 -3.31 -1.26
N THR A 90 -2.35 -2.27 -2.03
CA THR A 90 -1.23 -1.37 -1.72
C THR A 90 -1.70 -0.26 -0.79
N CYS A 91 -1.21 -0.23 0.45
CA CYS A 91 -1.40 0.84 1.42
C CYS A 91 -0.25 1.83 1.34
N SER A 92 -0.52 3.10 1.01
CA SER A 92 0.52 4.12 0.81
C SER A 92 0.33 5.29 1.77
N ALA A 93 1.39 5.65 2.49
CA ALA A 93 1.40 6.82 3.33
C ALA A 93 1.34 8.13 2.51
N PRO A 94 0.79 9.23 3.06
CA PRO A 94 0.88 10.54 2.46
C PRO A 94 2.33 10.96 2.22
N LYS A 95 2.54 11.91 1.30
CA LYS A 95 3.90 12.35 0.95
C LYS A 95 4.62 12.95 2.15
N SER A 96 3.95 13.75 2.95
CA SER A 96 4.53 14.36 4.16
C SER A 96 5.04 13.32 5.16
N VAL A 97 4.30 12.21 5.33
CA VAL A 97 4.73 11.09 6.20
C VAL A 97 5.90 10.34 5.59
N SER A 98 5.90 10.13 4.28
CA SER A 98 7.02 9.48 3.59
C SER A 98 8.30 10.31 3.68
N VAL A 99 8.21 11.64 3.57
CA VAL A 99 9.34 12.56 3.76
C VAL A 99 9.80 12.54 5.22
N LEU A 100 8.86 12.60 6.18
CA LEU A 100 9.19 12.50 7.60
C LEU A 100 9.95 11.21 7.94
N PHE A 101 9.55 10.08 7.35
CA PHE A 101 10.30 8.83 7.46
C PHE A 101 11.70 8.95 6.87
N ALA A 102 11.83 9.49 5.65
CA ALA A 102 13.08 9.52 4.89
C ALA A 102 14.18 10.35 5.56
N ILE A 103 13.81 11.48 6.18
CA ILE A 103 14.75 12.41 6.81
C ILE A 103 14.74 12.34 8.34
N GLY A 104 13.87 11.51 8.93
CA GLY A 104 13.75 11.33 10.36
C GLY A 104 14.99 10.72 11.00
N ASP A 105 15.28 11.12 12.26
CA ASP A 105 16.20 10.37 13.09
C ASP A 105 15.70 8.95 13.35
N ASP A 106 16.54 8.08 13.92
CA ASP A 106 16.21 6.67 14.17
C ASP A 106 14.90 6.50 14.97
N ARG A 107 14.66 7.40 15.94
CA ARG A 107 13.43 7.39 16.72
C ARG A 107 12.21 7.71 15.85
N VAL A 108 12.26 8.79 15.08
CA VAL A 108 11.16 9.22 14.21
C VAL A 108 10.90 8.17 13.14
N ARG A 109 11.93 7.65 12.51
CA ARG A 109 11.82 6.57 11.52
C ARG A 109 11.12 5.35 12.11
N LYS A 110 11.52 4.90 13.30
CA LYS A 110 10.91 3.78 14.00
C LYS A 110 9.43 4.03 14.30
N GLU A 111 9.10 5.19 14.90
CA GLU A 111 7.70 5.51 15.22
C GLU A 111 6.81 5.63 13.98
N VAL A 112 7.33 6.16 12.85
CA VAL A 112 6.59 6.22 11.59
C VAL A 112 6.36 4.82 11.04
N LEU A 113 7.35 3.92 11.10
CA LEU A 113 7.20 2.54 10.64
C LEU A 113 6.20 1.76 11.49
N GLU A 114 6.27 1.88 12.82
CA GLU A 114 5.32 1.23 13.72
C GLU A 114 3.88 1.74 13.52
N ALA A 115 3.71 3.06 13.31
CA ALA A 115 2.41 3.64 12.98
C ALA A 115 1.85 3.13 11.65
N HIS A 116 2.71 3.04 10.63
CA HIS A 116 2.35 2.51 9.33
C HIS A 116 1.94 1.03 9.42
N ASP A 117 2.73 0.20 10.09
CA ASP A 117 2.47 -1.23 10.26
C ASP A 117 1.18 -1.47 11.06
N ALA A 118 0.91 -0.70 12.10
CA ALA A 118 -0.34 -0.76 12.86
C ALA A 118 -1.56 -0.41 11.99
N ALA A 119 -1.46 0.65 11.17
CA ALA A 119 -2.52 1.03 10.26
C ALA A 119 -2.77 0.00 9.15
N VAL A 120 -1.70 -0.63 8.63
CA VAL A 120 -1.78 -1.74 7.65
C VAL A 120 -2.44 -2.96 8.30
N ALA A 121 -2.06 -3.31 9.52
CA ALA A 121 -2.65 -4.43 10.25
C ALA A 121 -4.15 -4.23 10.51
N ALA A 122 -4.57 -3.02 10.92
CA ALA A 122 -5.97 -2.70 11.12
C ALA A 122 -6.79 -2.79 9.81
N ALA A 123 -6.25 -2.26 8.71
CA ALA A 123 -6.88 -2.36 7.39
C ALA A 123 -6.98 -3.82 6.91
N PHE A 124 -5.94 -4.62 7.14
CA PHE A 124 -5.95 -6.05 6.81
C PHE A 124 -6.93 -6.83 7.67
N GLY A 125 -6.99 -6.59 8.98
CA GLY A 125 -7.96 -7.23 9.87
C GLY A 125 -9.41 -7.03 9.38
N TRP A 126 -9.74 -5.80 8.98
CA TRP A 126 -11.04 -5.52 8.38
C TRP A 126 -11.28 -6.31 7.07
N ILE A 127 -10.26 -6.39 6.18
CA ILE A 127 -10.37 -7.18 4.94
C ILE A 127 -10.62 -8.66 5.26
N GLU A 128 -9.89 -9.20 6.24
CA GLU A 128 -10.01 -10.61 6.63
C GLU A 128 -11.38 -10.92 7.21
N ASP A 129 -11.93 -10.04 8.07
CA ASP A 129 -13.23 -10.23 8.70
C ASP A 129 -14.41 -10.07 7.73
N HIS A 130 -14.20 -9.39 6.58
CA HIS A 130 -15.17 -9.23 5.51
C HIS A 130 -14.86 -10.07 4.27
N ALA A 131 -13.99 -11.07 4.41
CA ALA A 131 -13.65 -11.96 3.32
C ALA A 131 -14.74 -13.02 3.12
N HIS A 132 -15.13 -13.21 1.85
CA HIS A 132 -16.17 -14.16 1.45
C HIS A 132 -15.68 -15.10 0.36
N CYS A 133 -16.31 -16.27 0.26
CA CYS A 133 -16.14 -17.18 -0.86
C CYS A 133 -17.50 -17.65 -1.40
N ARG A 134 -17.49 -18.14 -2.63
CA ARG A 134 -18.67 -18.75 -3.26
C ARG A 134 -18.68 -20.23 -2.98
N TYR A 135 -19.67 -20.65 -2.25
CA TYR A 135 -19.86 -22.01 -1.80
C TYR A 135 -21.02 -22.65 -2.55
N ARG A 136 -20.79 -23.78 -3.22
CA ARG A 136 -21.82 -24.49 -3.97
C ARG A 136 -22.28 -25.73 -3.21
N VAL A 137 -23.60 -25.79 -2.94
CA VAL A 137 -24.28 -26.92 -2.29
C VAL A 137 -25.56 -27.19 -3.06
N ASP A 138 -25.81 -28.43 -3.42
CA ASP A 138 -27.04 -28.89 -4.09
C ASP A 138 -27.45 -28.09 -5.35
N GLY A 139 -26.44 -27.63 -6.10
CA GLY A 139 -26.64 -26.84 -7.32
C GLY A 139 -26.79 -25.32 -7.09
N GLU A 140 -27.04 -24.89 -5.86
CA GLU A 140 -27.12 -23.47 -5.48
C GLU A 140 -25.76 -22.89 -5.12
N VAL A 141 -25.59 -21.58 -5.33
CA VAL A 141 -24.36 -20.85 -5.02
C VAL A 141 -24.64 -19.83 -3.92
N TRP A 142 -24.03 -20.04 -2.78
CA TRP A 142 -24.10 -19.17 -1.62
C TRP A 142 -22.83 -18.34 -1.48
N THR A 143 -22.95 -17.09 -1.04
CA THR A 143 -21.81 -16.30 -0.55
C THR A 143 -21.73 -16.52 0.96
N VAL A 144 -20.58 -17.06 1.41
CA VAL A 144 -20.34 -17.38 2.82
C VAL A 144 -19.06 -16.74 3.29
N ASP A 145 -19.00 -16.46 4.60
CA ASP A 145 -17.79 -15.88 5.22
C ASP A 145 -16.62 -16.88 5.10
N ALA A 146 -15.44 -16.37 4.81
CA ALA A 146 -14.23 -17.15 4.85
C ALA A 146 -13.72 -17.27 6.30
N ARG A 147 -13.09 -18.40 6.64
CA ARG A 147 -12.49 -18.60 7.96
C ARG A 147 -11.18 -17.86 8.17
N GLY A 148 -10.55 -17.39 7.11
CA GLY A 148 -9.33 -16.63 7.16
C GLY A 148 -8.74 -16.38 5.79
N LEU A 149 -7.91 -15.35 5.73
CA LEU A 149 -7.11 -14.99 4.57
C LEU A 149 -5.64 -15.38 4.77
N ILE A 150 -4.93 -15.44 3.67
CA ILE A 150 -3.47 -15.47 3.62
C ILE A 150 -3.03 -14.17 2.98
N ALA A 151 -2.11 -13.45 3.57
CA ALA A 151 -1.46 -12.32 2.94
C ALA A 151 0.04 -12.29 3.22
N ALA A 152 0.82 -11.91 2.21
CA ALA A 152 2.21 -11.54 2.35
C ALA A 152 2.30 -10.01 2.29
N ALA A 153 2.84 -9.39 3.34
CA ALA A 153 3.01 -7.95 3.45
C ALA A 153 4.45 -7.56 3.10
N PHE A 154 4.65 -6.88 1.97
CA PHE A 154 5.95 -6.39 1.50
C PHE A 154 5.97 -4.88 1.65
N ARG A 155 6.79 -4.37 2.57
CA ARG A 155 6.95 -2.93 2.81
C ARG A 155 8.06 -2.38 1.94
N GLN A 156 7.82 -1.22 1.32
CA GLN A 156 8.77 -0.51 0.48
C GLN A 156 8.80 0.97 0.86
N HIS A 157 9.94 1.61 0.65
CA HIS A 157 10.20 2.97 1.14
C HIS A 157 10.33 4.00 0.01
N THR A 158 10.47 3.57 -1.24
CA THR A 158 10.79 4.43 -2.38
C THR A 158 9.81 4.29 -3.53
N SER A 159 9.64 5.38 -4.28
CA SER A 159 9.04 5.34 -5.61
C SER A 159 10.06 4.90 -6.66
N ARG A 160 9.59 4.60 -7.88
CA ARG A 160 10.49 4.32 -9.02
C ARG A 160 11.33 5.52 -9.50
N ALA A 161 11.08 6.71 -8.96
CA ALA A 161 11.86 7.92 -9.21
C ALA A 161 12.74 8.27 -8.00
N HIS A 162 12.97 7.29 -7.10
CA HIS A 162 13.74 7.44 -5.86
C HIS A 162 13.19 8.50 -4.89
N ASP A 163 11.95 8.96 -5.09
CA ASP A 163 11.28 9.78 -4.08
C ASP A 163 10.94 8.93 -2.85
N PRO A 164 10.97 9.49 -1.63
CA PRO A 164 10.40 8.85 -0.46
C PRO A 164 8.94 8.48 -0.69
N GLN A 165 8.62 7.21 -0.53
CA GLN A 165 7.26 6.69 -0.64
C GLN A 165 7.09 5.45 0.23
N LEU A 166 6.70 5.65 1.47
CA LEU A 166 6.40 4.55 2.39
C LEU A 166 5.09 3.89 1.97
N HIS A 167 5.15 2.60 1.64
CA HIS A 167 3.97 1.83 1.28
C HIS A 167 4.17 0.34 1.55
N THR A 168 3.06 -0.37 1.73
CA THR A 168 3.05 -1.82 1.91
C THR A 168 2.11 -2.46 0.89
N HIS A 169 2.63 -3.46 0.19
CA HIS A 169 1.86 -4.36 -0.65
C HIS A 169 1.33 -5.52 0.20
N LEU A 170 0.02 -5.61 0.38
CA LEU A 170 -0.64 -6.78 0.93
C LEU A 170 -1.02 -7.71 -0.22
N VAL A 171 -0.19 -8.70 -0.50
CA VAL A 171 -0.43 -9.66 -1.58
C VAL A 171 -1.23 -10.82 -1.04
N ILE A 172 -2.48 -10.92 -1.47
CA ILE A 172 -3.46 -11.91 -1.03
C ILE A 172 -3.61 -12.96 -2.12
N PRO A 173 -3.08 -14.19 -1.97
CA PRO A 173 -3.35 -15.28 -2.89
C PRO A 173 -4.86 -15.53 -3.04
N ASN A 174 -5.32 -15.86 -4.24
CA ASN A 174 -6.74 -16.08 -4.49
C ASN A 174 -7.22 -17.43 -3.94
N ARG A 175 -6.95 -17.65 -2.65
CA ARG A 175 -7.32 -18.83 -1.88
C ARG A 175 -7.77 -18.43 -0.48
N VAL A 176 -8.96 -18.87 -0.10
CA VAL A 176 -9.51 -18.68 1.25
C VAL A 176 -10.08 -20.00 1.75
N MET A 177 -10.04 -20.18 3.05
CA MET A 177 -10.62 -21.35 3.69
C MET A 177 -12.12 -21.16 3.89
N ALA A 178 -12.93 -22.03 3.31
CA ALA A 178 -14.36 -22.07 3.52
C ALA A 178 -14.73 -22.65 4.92
N PRO A 179 -15.99 -22.48 5.40
CA PRO A 179 -16.44 -22.99 6.69
C PRO A 179 -16.24 -24.49 6.89
N ASP A 180 -16.25 -25.29 5.83
CA ASP A 180 -16.03 -26.75 5.88
C ASP A 180 -14.56 -27.17 5.72
N GLY A 181 -13.62 -26.22 5.68
CA GLY A 181 -12.19 -26.47 5.55
C GLY A 181 -11.68 -26.58 4.12
N ARG A 182 -12.54 -26.53 3.10
CA ARG A 182 -12.11 -26.51 1.70
C ARG A 182 -11.48 -25.18 1.32
N TRP A 183 -10.50 -25.21 0.44
CA TRP A 183 -9.91 -24.02 -0.14
C TRP A 183 -10.67 -23.59 -1.41
N LEU A 184 -11.17 -22.38 -1.41
CA LEU A 184 -11.95 -21.78 -2.52
C LEU A 184 -11.32 -20.46 -2.98
N ALA A 185 -11.81 -19.95 -4.11
CA ALA A 185 -11.41 -18.61 -4.55
C ALA A 185 -12.08 -17.52 -3.70
N LEU A 186 -11.33 -16.46 -3.37
CA LEU A 186 -11.86 -15.26 -2.73
C LEU A 186 -12.93 -14.59 -3.63
N ASP A 187 -14.05 -14.20 -3.07
CA ASP A 187 -15.01 -13.33 -3.76
C ASP A 187 -14.51 -11.87 -3.76
N ALA A 188 -13.71 -11.54 -4.76
CA ALA A 188 -13.07 -10.24 -4.88
C ALA A 188 -14.03 -9.07 -5.18
N ARG A 189 -15.31 -9.32 -5.35
CA ARG A 189 -16.31 -8.24 -5.57
C ARG A 189 -16.38 -7.36 -4.33
N THR A 190 -16.43 -7.95 -3.15
CA THR A 190 -16.41 -7.25 -1.87
C THR A 190 -15.12 -6.45 -1.70
N LEU A 191 -13.96 -7.10 -1.87
CA LEU A 191 -12.65 -6.44 -1.73
C LEU A 191 -12.52 -5.18 -2.63
N LYS A 192 -13.03 -5.23 -3.87
CA LYS A 192 -13.00 -4.08 -4.79
C LYS A 192 -14.03 -3.02 -4.47
N HIS A 193 -15.21 -3.43 -4.02
CA HIS A 193 -16.26 -2.52 -3.59
C HIS A 193 -15.81 -1.70 -2.39
N ASP A 194 -15.16 -2.37 -1.44
CA ASP A 194 -14.77 -1.80 -0.15
C ASP A 194 -13.40 -1.10 -0.16
N GLN A 195 -12.78 -0.94 -1.33
CA GLN A 195 -11.49 -0.25 -1.46
C GLN A 195 -11.48 1.12 -0.78
N ARG A 196 -12.59 1.88 -0.82
CA ARG A 196 -12.69 3.18 -0.14
C ARG A 196 -12.71 3.04 1.38
N THR A 197 -13.39 2.04 1.90
CA THR A 197 -13.42 1.74 3.34
C THR A 197 -12.05 1.32 3.83
N ILE A 198 -11.38 0.41 3.14
CA ILE A 198 -10.01 -0.03 3.42
C ILE A 198 -9.06 1.18 3.42
N SER A 199 -9.17 2.05 2.41
CA SER A 199 -8.39 3.28 2.31
C SER A 199 -8.64 4.24 3.48
N ALA A 200 -9.89 4.40 3.88
CA ALA A 200 -10.27 5.27 5.00
C ALA A 200 -9.76 4.73 6.35
N LEU A 201 -9.88 3.41 6.58
CA LEU A 201 -9.37 2.75 7.78
C LEU A 201 -7.86 2.88 7.90
N TYR A 202 -7.12 2.56 6.84
CA TYR A 202 -5.67 2.74 6.83
C TYR A 202 -5.27 4.19 7.10
N ALA A 203 -5.89 5.15 6.38
CA ALA A 203 -5.55 6.57 6.52
C ALA A 203 -5.91 7.14 7.90
N ALA A 204 -7.04 6.74 8.47
CA ALA A 204 -7.44 7.16 9.82
C ALA A 204 -6.53 6.54 10.89
N GLY A 205 -6.22 5.25 10.76
CA GLY A 205 -5.30 4.55 11.65
C GLY A 205 -3.91 5.18 11.66
N LEU A 206 -3.34 5.44 10.46
CA LEU A 206 -2.04 6.09 10.35
C LEU A 206 -2.01 7.48 11.00
N ARG A 207 -3.07 8.28 10.80
CA ARG A 207 -3.18 9.59 11.44
C ARG A 207 -3.26 9.48 12.97
N ALA A 208 -4.09 8.58 13.48
CA ALA A 208 -4.25 8.37 14.90
C ALA A 208 -2.94 7.95 15.57
N GLU A 209 -2.24 6.97 14.99
CA GLU A 209 -0.95 6.49 15.48
C GLU A 209 0.11 7.61 15.49
N LEU A 210 0.27 8.34 14.38
CA LEU A 210 1.27 9.40 14.29
C LEU A 210 0.93 10.60 15.18
N THR A 211 -0.34 10.94 15.36
CA THR A 211 -0.73 11.95 16.34
C THR A 211 -0.36 11.51 17.76
N SER A 212 -0.67 10.27 18.13
CA SER A 212 -0.37 9.74 19.46
C SER A 212 1.13 9.62 19.74
N ARG A 213 1.91 9.13 18.78
CA ARG A 213 3.34 8.82 18.92
C ARG A 213 4.25 10.04 18.80
N LEU A 214 3.94 10.92 17.86
CA LEU A 214 4.82 12.01 17.45
C LEU A 214 4.16 13.40 17.53
N GLY A 215 2.89 13.52 17.96
CA GLY A 215 2.19 14.80 18.03
C GLY A 215 1.95 15.44 16.66
N VAL A 216 1.93 14.64 15.57
CA VAL A 216 1.67 15.11 14.22
C VAL A 216 0.27 15.71 14.12
N ARG A 217 0.17 16.90 13.53
CA ARG A 217 -1.09 17.55 13.18
C ARG A 217 -1.38 17.38 11.70
N TRP A 218 -2.67 17.45 11.35
CA TRP A 218 -3.13 17.14 10.00
C TRP A 218 -3.90 18.31 9.40
N ASN A 219 -3.76 18.49 8.09
CA ASN A 219 -4.65 19.33 7.31
C ASN A 219 -6.03 18.68 7.21
N ASP A 220 -7.00 19.42 6.67
CA ASP A 220 -8.33 18.89 6.39
C ASP A 220 -8.25 17.64 5.52
N VAL A 221 -9.10 16.67 5.84
CA VAL A 221 -9.18 15.41 5.09
C VAL A 221 -9.91 15.65 3.77
N VAL A 222 -9.20 15.54 2.67
CA VAL A 222 -9.76 15.65 1.32
C VAL A 222 -9.72 14.29 0.63
N ASN A 223 -10.87 13.78 0.23
CA ASN A 223 -10.99 12.46 -0.41
C ASN A 223 -10.36 11.29 0.41
N GLY A 224 -10.45 11.37 1.73
CA GLY A 224 -9.93 10.35 2.65
C GLY A 224 -8.45 10.51 3.00
N GLN A 225 -7.75 11.50 2.46
CA GLN A 225 -6.34 11.78 2.73
C GLN A 225 -6.12 13.13 3.38
N ALA A 226 -5.07 13.22 4.17
CA ALA A 226 -4.53 14.48 4.66
C ALA A 226 -3.00 14.42 4.65
N GLU A 227 -2.37 15.52 4.32
CA GLU A 227 -0.95 15.75 4.58
C GLU A 227 -0.79 16.33 6.00
N THR A 228 0.39 16.24 6.56
CA THR A 228 0.68 16.88 7.86
C THR A 228 0.57 18.39 7.74
N ALA A 229 -0.05 19.03 8.73
CA ALA A 229 -0.37 20.47 8.68
C ALA A 229 0.87 21.37 8.56
N ASP A 230 1.99 20.93 9.06
CA ASP A 230 3.20 21.73 9.17
C ASP A 230 4.27 21.40 8.10
N ALA A 231 3.98 20.46 7.18
CA ALA A 231 4.87 20.17 6.05
C ALA A 231 4.75 21.27 4.97
N PRO A 232 5.87 21.92 4.58
CA PRO A 232 5.83 22.93 3.53
C PRO A 232 5.49 22.34 2.16
N ASP A 233 4.63 23.02 1.39
CA ASP A 233 4.22 22.57 0.06
C ASP A 233 5.39 22.41 -0.92
N GLU A 234 6.38 23.30 -0.85
CA GLU A 234 7.59 23.22 -1.67
C GLU A 234 8.41 21.95 -1.41
N VAL A 235 8.44 21.48 -0.15
CA VAL A 235 9.09 20.21 0.19
C VAL A 235 8.30 19.05 -0.40
N LEU A 236 6.97 19.03 -0.21
CA LEU A 236 6.14 17.98 -0.78
C LEU A 236 6.23 17.91 -2.30
N ASP A 237 6.30 19.07 -2.97
CA ASP A 237 6.44 19.15 -4.41
C ASP A 237 7.83 18.70 -4.87
N ALA A 238 8.90 19.06 -4.18
CA ALA A 238 10.25 18.62 -4.51
C ALA A 238 10.38 17.09 -4.47
N PHE A 239 9.83 16.46 -3.44
CA PHE A 239 9.84 15.01 -3.24
C PHE A 239 8.74 14.24 -4.01
N SER A 240 8.07 14.87 -4.99
CA SER A 240 7.01 14.27 -5.81
C SER A 240 7.40 14.17 -7.29
N GLN A 241 8.65 13.81 -7.61
CA GLN A 241 9.16 13.73 -8.99
C GLN A 241 8.33 12.77 -9.86
N ARG A 242 7.96 11.63 -9.29
CA ARG A 242 7.14 10.64 -10.00
C ARG A 242 5.79 11.21 -10.41
N THR A 243 5.12 11.94 -9.52
CA THR A 243 3.84 12.60 -9.81
C THR A 243 4.00 13.63 -10.93
N ARG A 244 5.08 14.42 -10.90
CA ARG A 244 5.38 15.39 -11.97
C ARG A 244 5.66 14.72 -13.32
N GLN A 245 6.43 13.63 -13.34
CA GLN A 245 6.68 12.86 -14.56
C GLN A 245 5.38 12.32 -15.17
N MET A 246 4.50 11.76 -14.33
CA MET A 246 3.19 11.26 -14.76
C MET A 246 2.29 12.39 -15.29
N ALA A 247 2.24 13.54 -14.61
CA ALA A 247 1.46 14.70 -15.03
C ALA A 247 1.91 15.22 -16.40
N ARG A 248 3.22 15.42 -16.60
CA ARG A 248 3.78 15.82 -17.90
C ARG A 248 3.39 14.84 -19.02
N ARG A 249 3.50 13.54 -18.74
CA ARG A 249 3.16 12.53 -19.74
C ARG A 249 1.68 12.48 -20.06
N LEU A 250 0.83 12.75 -19.07
CA LEU A 250 -0.61 12.86 -19.24
C LEU A 250 -0.96 14.07 -20.12
N ASP A 251 -0.35 15.23 -19.86
CA ASP A 251 -0.55 16.44 -20.63
C ASP A 251 -0.15 16.24 -22.09
N GLU A 252 1.06 15.71 -22.35
CA GLU A 252 1.53 15.38 -23.70
C GLU A 252 0.58 14.44 -24.47
N LYS A 253 0.08 13.40 -23.80
CA LYS A 253 -0.87 12.46 -24.42
C LYS A 253 -2.24 13.09 -24.66
N THR A 254 -2.67 13.97 -23.77
CA THR A 254 -3.94 14.68 -23.88
C THR A 254 -3.88 15.69 -25.03
N GLU A 255 -2.78 16.43 -25.18
CA GLU A 255 -2.56 17.34 -26.30
C GLU A 255 -2.57 16.57 -27.64
N ARG A 256 -1.83 15.48 -27.76
CA ARG A 256 -1.85 14.61 -28.97
C ARG A 256 -3.26 14.08 -29.28
N PHE A 257 -4.04 13.73 -28.25
CA PHE A 257 -5.42 13.30 -28.43
C PHE A 257 -6.28 14.43 -29.05
N VAL A 258 -6.12 15.65 -28.53
CA VAL A 258 -6.84 16.84 -29.05
C VAL A 258 -6.42 17.15 -30.48
N ASP A 259 -5.11 17.13 -30.78
CA ASP A 259 -4.59 17.41 -32.12
C ASP A 259 -5.10 16.41 -33.17
N ASN A 260 -5.14 15.11 -32.80
CA ASN A 260 -5.56 14.06 -33.72
C ASN A 260 -7.09 13.97 -33.92
N LEU A 261 -7.88 14.30 -32.89
CA LEU A 261 -9.33 14.09 -32.91
C LEU A 261 -10.15 15.38 -32.88
N GLY A 262 -9.52 16.57 -32.79
CA GLY A 262 -10.17 17.87 -32.81
C GLY A 262 -11.10 18.14 -31.61
N ARG A 263 -11.00 17.33 -30.52
CA ARG A 263 -11.84 17.46 -29.33
C ARG A 263 -11.13 17.02 -28.05
N ARG A 264 -11.62 17.47 -26.91
CA ARG A 264 -11.14 16.97 -25.60
C ARG A 264 -11.57 15.51 -25.35
N PRO A 265 -10.78 14.74 -24.62
CA PRO A 265 -11.16 13.38 -24.23
C PRO A 265 -12.35 13.39 -23.27
N THR A 266 -13.24 12.40 -23.42
CA THR A 266 -14.29 12.10 -22.44
C THR A 266 -13.68 11.59 -21.14
N PRO A 267 -14.40 11.56 -20.00
CA PRO A 267 -13.87 11.03 -18.73
C PRO A 267 -13.32 9.61 -18.87
N ARG A 268 -13.96 8.73 -19.66
CA ARG A 268 -13.51 7.36 -19.90
C ARG A 268 -12.24 7.29 -20.74
N GLU A 269 -12.11 8.17 -21.77
CA GLU A 269 -10.89 8.27 -22.58
C GLU A 269 -9.75 8.87 -21.77
N ARG A 270 -10.02 9.91 -20.97
CA ARG A 270 -9.04 10.51 -20.06
C ARG A 270 -8.50 9.45 -19.09
N TRP A 271 -9.35 8.66 -18.46
CA TRP A 271 -8.92 7.57 -17.57
C TRP A 271 -7.99 6.57 -18.28
N ARG A 272 -8.22 6.26 -19.58
CA ARG A 272 -7.32 5.39 -20.35
C ARG A 272 -5.97 6.08 -20.60
N ILE A 273 -5.98 7.35 -20.98
CA ILE A 273 -4.77 8.14 -21.21
C ILE A 273 -3.93 8.23 -19.92
N GLU A 274 -4.55 8.46 -18.77
CA GLU A 274 -3.91 8.48 -17.46
C GLU A 274 -3.22 7.14 -17.14
N ARG A 275 -3.93 6.03 -17.38
CA ARG A 275 -3.38 4.69 -17.19
C ARG A 275 -2.19 4.40 -18.10
N GLU A 276 -2.27 4.79 -19.36
CA GLU A 276 -1.15 4.67 -20.30
C GLU A 276 0.02 5.57 -19.92
N ALA A 277 -0.24 6.82 -19.52
CA ALA A 277 0.80 7.74 -19.06
C ALA A 277 1.55 7.18 -17.84
N ALA A 278 0.84 6.54 -16.91
CA ALA A 278 1.43 5.90 -15.75
C ALA A 278 2.33 4.70 -16.12
N ILE A 279 1.99 3.95 -17.18
CA ILE A 279 2.80 2.82 -17.67
C ILE A 279 4.03 3.33 -18.42
N ASP A 280 3.84 4.23 -19.40
CA ASP A 280 4.90 4.73 -20.28
C ASP A 280 5.95 5.57 -19.55
N SER A 281 5.57 6.21 -18.44
CA SER A 281 6.49 6.99 -17.63
C SER A 281 7.22 6.16 -16.56
N ARG A 282 7.10 4.81 -16.58
CA ARG A 282 7.80 3.95 -15.60
C ARG A 282 9.29 3.87 -15.93
N PRO A 283 10.19 4.44 -15.12
CA PRO A 283 11.62 4.15 -15.26
C PRO A 283 11.88 2.67 -14.94
N SER A 284 12.97 2.13 -15.50
CA SER A 284 13.53 0.87 -15.00
C SER A 284 13.87 1.05 -13.52
N LYS A 285 13.58 0.04 -12.70
CA LYS A 285 14.06 0.05 -11.32
C LYS A 285 15.59 -0.07 -11.31
N THR A 286 16.26 0.86 -10.65
CA THR A 286 17.67 0.78 -10.27
C THR A 286 17.72 0.61 -8.76
N SER A 287 18.63 -0.21 -8.26
CA SER A 287 18.93 -0.32 -6.84
C SER A 287 19.85 0.85 -6.46
N GLU A 288 19.51 1.58 -5.41
CA GLU A 288 20.42 2.51 -4.76
C GLU A 288 20.58 2.07 -3.30
N ASP A 289 21.77 2.27 -2.75
CA ASP A 289 22.05 2.02 -1.34
C ASP A 289 21.17 2.93 -0.45
N ALA A 290 20.65 2.38 0.63
CA ALA A 290 19.76 3.10 1.55
C ALA A 290 20.43 4.33 2.16
N GLN A 291 21.74 4.25 2.43
CA GLN A 291 22.50 5.39 2.93
C GLN A 291 22.64 6.47 1.86
N ALA A 292 22.93 6.10 0.62
CA ALA A 292 23.00 7.04 -0.50
C ALA A 292 21.66 7.73 -0.77
N LEU A 293 20.55 7.00 -0.63
CA LEU A 293 19.20 7.58 -0.72
C LEU A 293 18.94 8.57 0.41
N HIS A 294 19.29 8.23 1.65
CA HIS A 294 19.12 9.12 2.81
C HIS A 294 19.94 10.39 2.65
N GLU A 295 21.20 10.29 2.24
CA GLU A 295 22.06 11.43 1.94
C GLU A 295 21.47 12.30 0.84
N HIS A 296 21.03 11.69 -0.26
CA HIS A 296 20.37 12.40 -1.37
C HIS A 296 19.11 13.15 -0.92
N TRP A 297 18.25 12.54 -0.10
CA TRP A 297 17.06 13.21 0.42
C TRP A 297 17.38 14.34 1.38
N THR A 298 18.42 14.17 2.20
CA THR A 298 18.90 15.21 3.11
C THR A 298 19.45 16.41 2.33
N ASP A 299 20.31 16.18 1.34
CA ASP A 299 20.84 17.23 0.47
C ASP A 299 19.73 17.97 -0.29
N GLN A 300 18.71 17.24 -0.76
CA GLN A 300 17.56 17.83 -1.44
C GLN A 300 16.74 18.72 -0.50
N LEU A 301 16.58 18.33 0.77
CA LEU A 301 15.92 19.13 1.79
C LEU A 301 16.73 20.40 2.13
N ASP A 302 18.06 20.26 2.32
CA ASP A 302 18.97 21.36 2.59
C ASP A 302 18.98 22.38 1.44
N ALA A 303 18.94 21.92 0.20
CA ALA A 303 18.84 22.78 -0.99
C ALA A 303 17.56 23.66 -1.02
N LEU A 304 16.50 23.22 -0.32
CA LEU A 304 15.27 24.01 -0.12
C LEU A 304 15.36 24.95 1.09
N GLY A 305 16.48 24.96 1.82
CA GLY A 305 16.69 25.80 2.99
C GLY A 305 16.16 25.21 4.31
N TYR A 306 15.82 23.93 4.33
CA TYR A 306 15.34 23.23 5.53
C TYR A 306 16.41 22.29 6.08
N ARG A 307 16.73 22.43 7.36
CA ARG A 307 17.56 21.46 8.07
C ARG A 307 16.71 20.29 8.57
N PRO A 308 17.20 19.04 8.52
CA PRO A 308 16.45 17.85 8.98
C PRO A 308 15.82 18.01 10.35
N ASP A 309 16.60 18.39 11.37
CA ASP A 309 16.10 18.58 12.75
C ASP A 309 14.97 19.61 12.81
N GLY A 310 15.15 20.76 12.14
CA GLY A 310 14.15 21.83 12.12
C GLY A 310 12.85 21.39 11.41
N TYR A 311 12.94 20.59 10.36
CA TYR A 311 11.78 20.01 9.70
C TYR A 311 11.07 18.99 10.59
N ILE A 312 11.82 18.08 11.22
CA ILE A 312 11.29 17.08 12.15
C ILE A 312 10.55 17.76 13.31
N ASP A 313 11.18 18.72 13.97
CA ASP A 313 10.58 19.45 15.10
C ASP A 313 9.30 20.19 14.70
N ARG A 314 9.28 20.75 13.48
CA ARG A 314 8.13 21.43 12.93
C ARG A 314 6.95 20.47 12.69
N VAL A 315 7.20 19.30 12.10
CA VAL A 315 6.16 18.34 11.72
C VAL A 315 5.68 17.50 12.90
N THR A 316 6.58 17.12 13.81
CA THR A 316 6.25 16.22 14.94
C THR A 316 5.73 16.97 16.18
N GLY A 317 5.69 18.29 16.18
CA GLY A 317 5.26 19.04 17.36
C GLY A 317 6.10 18.80 18.62
N ARG A 318 7.36 18.36 18.49
CA ARG A 318 8.25 18.07 19.63
C ARG A 318 8.32 19.19 20.67
N ALA A 319 7.99 20.40 20.29
CA ALA A 319 7.90 21.57 21.17
C ALA A 319 6.50 21.81 21.78
N ARG A 320 5.53 20.89 21.58
CA ARG A 320 4.13 21.10 21.96
C ARG A 320 3.59 19.94 22.81
N PRO A 321 2.62 20.20 23.74
CA PRO A 321 1.86 19.13 24.38
C PRO A 321 1.06 18.32 23.34
N ILE A 322 1.02 16.99 23.47
CA ILE A 322 0.22 16.12 22.63
C ILE A 322 -1.23 16.19 23.12
N GLU A 323 -2.10 16.84 22.34
CA GLU A 323 -3.55 16.81 22.59
C GLU A 323 -4.20 15.82 21.61
N PRO A 324 -4.86 14.73 22.11
CA PRO A 324 -5.57 13.81 21.25
C PRO A 324 -6.81 14.49 20.63
N ASP A 325 -6.90 14.45 19.31
CA ASP A 325 -8.08 14.92 18.59
C ASP A 325 -9.24 13.91 18.63
N ALA A 326 -10.43 14.34 18.20
CA ALA A 326 -11.63 13.50 18.20
C ALA A 326 -11.51 12.28 17.25
N ALA A 327 -10.72 12.38 16.19
CA ALA A 327 -10.48 11.28 15.24
C ALA A 327 -9.59 10.20 15.86
N THR A 328 -8.55 10.60 16.61
CA THR A 328 -7.70 9.72 17.39
C THR A 328 -8.52 8.96 18.46
N ALA A 329 -9.39 9.66 19.19
CA ALA A 329 -10.27 9.04 20.18
C ALA A 329 -11.25 8.03 19.53
N ALA A 330 -11.84 8.37 18.39
CA ALA A 330 -12.73 7.48 17.65
C ALA A 330 -12.02 6.23 17.12
N TYR A 331 -10.77 6.35 16.67
CA TYR A 331 -9.97 5.22 16.21
C TYR A 331 -9.70 4.23 17.34
N PHE A 332 -9.25 4.70 18.51
CA PHE A 332 -8.99 3.82 19.66
C PHE A 332 -10.26 3.16 20.21
N LEU A 333 -11.41 3.85 20.14
CA LEU A 333 -12.70 3.26 20.49
C LEU A 333 -13.13 2.17 19.50
N ALA A 334 -12.93 2.39 18.21
CA ALA A 334 -13.21 1.39 17.19
C ALA A 334 -12.26 0.18 17.26
N ALA A 335 -10.97 0.40 17.49
CA ALA A 335 -9.99 -0.66 17.67
C ALA A 335 -10.25 -1.51 18.93
N ALA A 336 -10.67 -0.89 20.03
CA ALA A 336 -11.05 -1.59 21.26
C ALA A 336 -12.36 -2.38 21.14
N ALA A 337 -13.24 -2.05 20.21
CA ALA A 337 -14.47 -2.79 19.94
C ALA A 337 -14.26 -4.02 19.02
N LEU A 338 -13.07 -4.15 18.42
CA LEU A 338 -12.68 -5.25 17.54
C LEU A 338 -11.80 -6.30 18.25
N THR A 339 -11.43 -6.08 19.53
CA THR A 339 -10.71 -7.02 20.39
C THR A 339 -11.65 -7.68 21.40
#